data_efc7273059d2eb405a66ffa6225eb419
#
_entry.id   efc7273059d2eb405a66ffa6225eb419
#
_cell.length_a   1.000
_cell.length_b   1.000
_cell.length_c   1.000
_cell.angle_alpha   90.00
_cell.angle_beta   90.00
_cell.angle_gamma   90.00
#
_symmetry.space_group_name_H-M   'P 1'
#
loop_
_entity.id
_entity.type
_entity.pdbx_description
1 polymer ?
#
loop_
_entity_poly.entity_id
_entity_poly.type
_entity_poly.pdbx_seq_one_letter_code
_entity_poly.pdbx_strand_id
1 'polypeptide(L)'
;RLDRNTVYAIASETFVREHGIKTPADIKNHTVLVHSDMPLIFNAWRNAIGQPKLKPAAIDHIDSGPLMLEAAANGLGVAIMHGSHFSDAKDDRLTRLFDSEVESPYSYWFVCRPRALKQRAVRIFHDWLLKAGV
;
A
#
# COMPACT_ATOMS: atom_id res chain seq x y z
N ARG A 1 0.17 14.24 11.71
CA ARG A 1 0.59 13.18 10.81
C ARG A 1 1.84 12.54 11.37
N LEU A 2 1.83 11.22 11.48
CA LEU A 2 2.94 10.46 12.09
C LEU A 2 3.87 9.86 11.04
N ASP A 3 3.34 9.47 9.88
CA ASP A 3 4.10 8.77 8.85
C ASP A 3 3.89 9.32 7.43
N ARG A 4 4.74 8.87 6.54
CA ARG A 4 4.61 9.01 5.09
C ARG A 4 4.81 7.63 4.48
N ASN A 5 3.72 7.02 4.07
CA ASN A 5 3.77 5.71 3.43
C ASN A 5 3.91 5.83 1.91
N THR A 6 4.71 4.94 1.34
CA THR A 6 4.83 4.77 -0.10
C THR A 6 3.99 3.59 -0.54
N VAL A 7 3.32 3.73 -1.68
CA VAL A 7 2.48 2.70 -2.28
C VAL A 7 3.23 2.01 -3.40
N TYR A 8 3.18 0.70 -3.41
CA TYR A 8 3.76 -0.14 -4.45
C TYR A 8 2.74 -1.09 -5.06
N ALA A 9 3.02 -1.50 -6.30
CA ALA A 9 2.40 -2.67 -6.91
C ALA A 9 3.28 -3.89 -6.61
N ILE A 10 2.69 -4.95 -6.07
CA ILE A 10 3.36 -6.14 -5.58
C ILE A 10 2.67 -7.37 -6.14
N ALA A 11 3.43 -8.32 -6.68
CA ALA A 11 2.91 -9.58 -7.18
C ALA A 11 3.93 -10.71 -6.99
N SER A 12 3.53 -11.95 -7.25
CA SER A 12 4.44 -13.07 -7.26
C SER A 12 5.39 -12.97 -8.45
N GLU A 13 6.66 -13.31 -8.25
CA GLU A 13 7.65 -13.36 -9.34
C GLU A 13 7.22 -14.33 -10.46
N THR A 14 6.67 -15.46 -10.09
CA THR A 14 6.13 -16.45 -11.03
C THR A 14 4.99 -15.86 -11.86
N PHE A 15 4.03 -15.19 -11.21
CA PHE A 15 2.91 -14.52 -11.87
C PHE A 15 3.40 -13.46 -12.88
N VAL A 16 4.35 -12.64 -12.48
CA VAL A 16 4.94 -11.59 -13.34
C VAL A 16 5.59 -12.21 -14.58
N ARG A 17 6.35 -13.25 -14.40
CA ARG A 17 7.05 -13.96 -15.49
C ARG A 17 6.08 -14.67 -16.43
N GLU A 18 5.11 -15.41 -15.90
CA GLU A 18 4.13 -16.18 -16.69
C GLU A 18 3.21 -15.28 -17.52
N HIS A 19 2.85 -14.11 -16.99
CA HIS A 19 1.97 -13.15 -17.68
C HIS A 19 2.71 -12.02 -18.40
N GLY A 20 4.03 -12.00 -18.35
CA GLY A 20 4.87 -11.03 -19.05
C GLY A 20 4.60 -9.57 -18.63
N ILE A 21 4.36 -9.33 -17.34
CA ILE A 21 4.09 -7.99 -16.81
C ILE A 21 5.39 -7.19 -16.78
N LYS A 22 5.48 -6.16 -17.63
CA LYS A 22 6.66 -5.29 -17.77
C LYS A 22 6.34 -3.83 -17.47
N THR A 23 5.14 -3.38 -17.80
CA THR A 23 4.69 -2.00 -17.66
C THR A 23 3.40 -1.93 -16.86
N PRO A 24 3.08 -0.79 -16.25
CA PRO A 24 1.80 -0.61 -15.54
C PRO A 24 0.57 -0.90 -16.41
N ALA A 25 0.65 -0.64 -17.70
CA ALA A 25 -0.46 -0.91 -18.64
C ALA A 25 -0.80 -2.41 -18.74
N ASP A 26 0.14 -3.29 -18.47
CA ASP A 26 -0.08 -4.75 -18.52
C ASP A 26 -1.05 -5.23 -17.44
N ILE A 27 -1.24 -4.45 -16.37
CA ILE A 27 -2.20 -4.75 -15.29
C ILE A 27 -3.65 -4.78 -15.77
N LYS A 28 -3.97 -4.14 -16.90
CA LYS A 28 -5.34 -4.10 -17.45
C LYS A 28 -5.99 -5.48 -17.62
N ASN A 29 -5.21 -6.54 -17.80
CA ASN A 29 -5.69 -7.90 -18.02
C ASN A 29 -5.78 -8.73 -16.74
N HIS A 30 -5.47 -8.14 -15.60
CA HIS A 30 -5.33 -8.85 -14.32
C HIS A 30 -6.19 -8.23 -13.23
N THR A 31 -6.38 -9.00 -12.17
CA THR A 31 -7.04 -8.54 -10.94
C THR A 31 -6.09 -7.68 -10.13
N VAL A 32 -6.59 -6.56 -9.63
CA VAL A 32 -5.92 -5.72 -8.62
C VAL A 32 -6.51 -6.03 -7.26
N LEU A 33 -5.65 -6.25 -6.27
CA LEU A 33 -6.02 -6.47 -4.88
C LEU A 33 -5.86 -5.16 -4.11
N VAL A 34 -6.90 -4.73 -3.41
CA VAL A 34 -6.96 -3.47 -2.67
C VAL A 34 -7.47 -3.72 -1.26
N HIS A 35 -6.89 -3.04 -0.27
CA HIS A 35 -7.41 -3.12 1.09
C HIS A 35 -8.77 -2.45 1.20
N SER A 36 -9.73 -3.11 1.86
CA SER A 36 -11.12 -2.64 1.98
C SER A 36 -11.21 -1.25 2.63
N ASP A 37 -10.33 -0.95 3.60
CA ASP A 37 -10.29 0.34 4.29
C ASP A 37 -9.50 1.41 3.53
N MET A 38 -8.90 1.06 2.39
CA MET A 38 -8.10 1.98 1.58
C MET A 38 -8.59 2.04 0.12
N PRO A 39 -9.88 2.31 -0.13
CA PRO A 39 -10.46 2.22 -1.48
C PRO A 39 -9.87 3.19 -2.50
N LEU A 40 -9.22 4.27 -2.06
CA LEU A 40 -8.62 5.27 -2.94
C LEU A 40 -7.17 4.95 -3.34
N ILE A 41 -6.56 3.93 -2.76
CA ILE A 41 -5.11 3.68 -2.94
C ILE A 41 -4.76 3.36 -4.40
N PHE A 42 -5.58 2.57 -5.09
CA PHE A 42 -5.37 2.24 -6.50
C PHE A 42 -5.50 3.47 -7.40
N ASN A 43 -6.53 4.31 -7.17
CA ASN A 43 -6.69 5.55 -7.93
C ASN A 43 -5.54 6.51 -7.73
N ALA A 44 -5.07 6.67 -6.50
CA ALA A 44 -3.90 7.50 -6.20
C ALA A 44 -2.66 6.98 -6.91
N TRP A 45 -2.42 5.66 -6.85
CA TRP A 45 -1.29 5.02 -7.49
C TRP A 45 -1.33 5.19 -9.02
N ARG A 46 -2.42 4.81 -9.69
CA ARG A 46 -2.52 4.89 -11.16
C ARG A 46 -2.39 6.32 -11.69
N ASN A 47 -2.92 7.31 -10.95
CA ASN A 47 -2.79 8.72 -11.33
C ASN A 47 -1.34 9.20 -11.23
N ALA A 48 -0.65 8.85 -10.14
CA ALA A 48 0.73 9.25 -9.90
C ALA A 48 1.72 8.65 -10.92
N ILE A 49 1.46 7.44 -11.41
CA ILE A 49 2.27 6.80 -12.45
C ILE A 49 1.90 7.23 -13.88
N GLY A 50 1.03 8.21 -14.03
CA GLY A 50 0.61 8.72 -15.35
C GLY A 50 -0.35 7.81 -16.12
N GLN A 51 -1.06 6.91 -15.44
CA GLN A 51 -2.02 5.97 -16.03
C GLN A 51 -3.44 6.15 -15.48
N PRO A 52 -4.02 7.38 -15.51
CA PRO A 52 -5.30 7.66 -14.87
C PRO A 52 -6.48 6.87 -15.45
N LYS A 53 -6.34 6.40 -16.69
CA LYS A 53 -7.36 5.60 -17.38
C LYS A 53 -7.14 4.10 -17.26
N LEU A 54 -6.10 3.65 -16.54
CA LEU A 54 -5.83 2.23 -16.33
C LEU A 54 -7.02 1.59 -15.60
N LYS A 55 -7.61 0.60 -16.26
CA LYS A 55 -8.74 -0.18 -15.75
C LYS A 55 -8.34 -1.65 -15.71
N PRO A 56 -8.21 -2.26 -14.51
CA PRO A 56 -7.91 -3.67 -14.40
C PRO A 56 -9.10 -4.53 -14.82
N ALA A 57 -8.86 -5.83 -15.03
CA ALA A 57 -9.94 -6.78 -15.34
C ALA A 57 -10.93 -6.90 -14.18
N ALA A 58 -10.44 -6.87 -12.95
CA ALA A 58 -11.24 -6.86 -11.73
C ALA A 58 -10.50 -6.13 -10.60
N ILE A 59 -11.23 -5.72 -9.58
CA ILE A 59 -10.70 -5.21 -8.32
C ILE A 59 -11.31 -6.03 -7.19
N ASP A 60 -10.48 -6.73 -6.45
CA ASP A 60 -10.88 -7.49 -5.27
C ASP A 60 -10.46 -6.76 -4.00
N HIS A 61 -11.40 -6.68 -3.05
CA HIS A 61 -11.19 -6.01 -1.77
C HIS A 61 -10.94 -7.04 -0.68
N ILE A 62 -9.84 -6.89 0.03
CA ILE A 62 -9.42 -7.76 1.14
C ILE A 62 -9.19 -6.88 2.37
N ASP A 63 -9.70 -7.29 3.52
CA ASP A 63 -9.66 -6.54 4.78
C ASP A 63 -8.40 -6.80 5.63
N SER A 64 -7.41 -7.47 5.06
CA SER A 64 -6.18 -7.85 5.76
C SER A 64 -4.95 -7.72 4.84
N GLY A 65 -3.98 -6.90 5.26
CA GLY A 65 -2.70 -6.76 4.56
C GLY A 65 -1.95 -8.09 4.40
N PRO A 66 -1.79 -8.92 5.45
CA PRO A 66 -1.18 -10.25 5.31
C PRO A 66 -1.91 -11.17 4.33
N LEU A 67 -3.25 -11.17 4.31
CA LEU A 67 -4.01 -11.94 3.33
C LEU A 67 -3.85 -11.41 1.90
N MET A 68 -3.72 -10.10 1.72
CA MET A 68 -3.41 -9.53 0.40
C MET A 68 -2.06 -10.02 -0.13
N LEU A 69 -1.04 -10.05 0.73
CA LEU A 69 0.29 -10.57 0.37
C LEU A 69 0.22 -12.06 0.02
N GLU A 70 -0.48 -12.86 0.81
CA GLU A 70 -0.67 -14.28 0.55
C GLU A 70 -1.44 -14.51 -0.77
N ALA A 71 -2.49 -13.75 -1.03
CA ALA A 71 -3.22 -13.81 -2.29
C ALA A 71 -2.33 -13.46 -3.49
N ALA A 72 -1.52 -12.39 -3.39
CA ALA A 72 -0.57 -12.01 -4.42
C ALA A 72 0.51 -13.09 -4.61
N ALA A 73 1.05 -13.66 -3.53
CA ALA A 73 2.04 -14.72 -3.59
C ALA A 73 1.53 -15.99 -4.28
N ASN A 74 0.24 -16.26 -4.16
CA ASN A 74 -0.45 -17.38 -4.85
C ASN A 74 -0.93 -17.01 -6.26
N GLY A 75 -0.55 -15.84 -6.80
CA GLY A 75 -0.86 -15.47 -8.17
C GLY A 75 -2.30 -15.04 -8.43
N LEU A 76 -3.04 -14.62 -7.40
CA LEU A 76 -4.42 -14.16 -7.54
C LEU A 76 -4.54 -12.76 -8.14
N GLY A 77 -3.46 -12.00 -8.17
CA GLY A 77 -3.46 -10.66 -8.75
C GLY A 77 -2.27 -9.80 -8.30
N VAL A 78 -2.39 -8.53 -8.60
CA VAL A 78 -1.42 -7.49 -8.23
C VAL A 78 -1.95 -6.71 -7.04
N ALA A 79 -1.25 -6.76 -5.92
CA ALA A 79 -1.61 -6.00 -4.72
C ALA A 79 -1.09 -4.57 -4.83
N ILE A 80 -1.97 -3.59 -4.59
CA ILE A 80 -1.59 -2.17 -4.45
C ILE A 80 -1.66 -1.84 -2.97
N MET A 81 -0.51 -1.66 -2.34
CA MET A 81 -0.43 -1.53 -0.89
C MET A 81 0.79 -0.74 -0.41
N HIS A 82 0.85 -0.47 0.88
CA HIS A 82 1.99 0.20 1.48
C HIS A 82 3.23 -0.68 1.48
N GLY A 83 4.37 -0.07 1.17
CA GLY A 83 5.66 -0.76 1.09
C GLY A 83 6.13 -1.36 2.42
N SER A 84 5.71 -0.80 3.56
CA SER A 84 6.00 -1.35 4.88
C SER A 84 5.51 -2.79 5.04
N HIS A 85 4.29 -3.10 4.58
CA HIS A 85 3.76 -4.47 4.63
C HIS A 85 4.61 -5.46 3.83
N PHE A 86 5.07 -5.04 2.66
CA PHE A 86 5.95 -5.87 1.82
C PHE A 86 7.32 -6.08 2.47
N SER A 87 7.93 -5.02 3.00
CA SER A 87 9.24 -5.10 3.65
C SER A 87 9.21 -5.94 4.92
N ASP A 88 8.14 -5.87 5.69
CA ASP A 88 8.00 -6.60 6.94
C ASP A 88 7.71 -8.09 6.72
N ALA A 89 7.01 -8.43 5.65
CA ALA A 89 6.66 -9.82 5.33
C ALA A 89 7.87 -10.69 4.98
N LYS A 90 8.91 -10.11 4.35
CA LYS A 90 10.12 -10.83 3.91
C LYS A 90 9.81 -12.11 3.12
N ASP A 91 8.79 -12.04 2.26
CA ASP A 91 8.33 -13.17 1.46
C ASP A 91 9.06 -13.23 0.12
N ASP A 92 9.92 -14.22 -0.05
CA ASP A 92 10.74 -14.40 -1.25
C ASP A 92 9.95 -14.73 -2.53
N ARG A 93 8.67 -15.08 -2.39
CA ARG A 93 7.77 -15.32 -3.54
C ARG A 93 7.33 -14.03 -4.21
N LEU A 94 7.41 -12.90 -3.50
CA LEU A 94 6.87 -11.61 -3.90
C LEU A 94 7.95 -10.69 -4.45
N THR A 95 7.56 -9.87 -5.42
CA THR A 95 8.40 -8.81 -5.96
C THR A 95 7.63 -7.51 -6.09
N ARG A 96 8.33 -6.41 -5.93
CA ARG A 96 7.81 -5.08 -6.24
C ARG A 96 7.85 -4.88 -7.76
N LEU A 97 6.71 -4.48 -8.32
CA LEU A 97 6.60 -4.14 -9.72
C LEU A 97 6.90 -2.67 -9.95
N PHE A 98 7.54 -2.37 -11.04
CA PHE A 98 7.84 -1.04 -11.53
C PHE A 98 8.72 -0.22 -10.55
N ASP A 99 9.51 0.65 -11.11
CA ASP A 99 10.37 1.55 -10.34
C ASP A 99 9.66 2.89 -10.10
N SER A 100 8.57 2.84 -9.30
CA SER A 100 7.78 4.02 -8.99
C SER A 100 7.52 4.11 -7.49
N GLU A 101 7.76 5.28 -6.93
CA GLU A 101 7.43 5.62 -5.55
C GLU A 101 6.26 6.59 -5.54
N VAL A 102 5.13 6.14 -5.03
CA VAL A 102 3.91 6.93 -4.96
C VAL A 102 3.55 7.18 -3.52
N GLU A 103 3.42 8.45 -3.14
CA GLU A 103 2.97 8.79 -1.79
C GLU A 103 1.52 8.33 -1.58
N SER A 104 1.29 7.65 -0.46
CA SER A 104 -0.05 7.19 -0.09
C SER A 104 -0.98 8.36 0.25
N PRO A 105 -2.26 8.29 -0.15
CA PRO A 105 -3.27 9.21 0.35
C PRO A 105 -3.66 8.94 1.81
N TYR A 106 -3.17 7.84 2.39
CA TYR A 106 -3.43 7.44 3.77
C TYR A 106 -2.19 7.59 4.63
N SER A 107 -2.39 8.04 5.86
CA SER A 107 -1.34 8.20 6.87
C SER A 107 -1.90 7.95 8.26
N TYR A 108 -1.04 7.60 9.18
CA TYR A 108 -1.40 7.61 10.60
C TYR A 108 -1.35 9.04 11.14
N TRP A 109 -2.31 9.35 12.00
CA TRP A 109 -2.46 10.67 12.59
C TRP A 109 -2.64 10.53 14.10
N PHE A 110 -1.89 11.32 14.85
CA PHE A 110 -2.23 11.55 16.24
C PHE A 110 -3.29 12.66 16.31
N VAL A 111 -4.44 12.34 16.85
CA VAL A 111 -5.56 13.28 16.98
C VAL A 111 -5.93 13.41 18.46
N CYS A 112 -5.96 14.63 18.97
CA CYS A 112 -6.42 14.91 20.32
C CYS A 112 -7.14 16.25 20.38
N ARG A 113 -7.94 16.45 21.45
CA ARG A 113 -8.52 17.77 21.74
C ARG A 113 -7.39 18.75 22.12
N PRO A 114 -7.43 20.02 21.70
CA PRO A 114 -6.38 21.00 22.03
C PRO A 114 -6.08 21.10 23.55
N ARG A 115 -7.12 20.94 24.37
CA ARG A 115 -6.97 20.94 25.85
C ARG A 115 -6.21 19.71 26.39
N ALA A 116 -6.22 18.58 25.67
CA ALA A 116 -5.55 17.37 26.10
C ALA A 116 -4.03 17.54 26.15
N LEU A 117 -3.45 18.34 25.27
CA LEU A 117 -2.00 18.65 25.28
C LEU A 117 -1.53 19.42 26.53
N LYS A 118 -2.47 20.00 27.29
CA LYS A 118 -2.14 20.61 28.60
C LYS A 118 -1.90 19.56 29.68
N GLN A 119 -2.37 18.34 29.50
CA GLN A 119 -2.12 17.23 30.41
C GLN A 119 -0.72 16.68 30.17
N ARG A 120 0.07 16.58 31.23
CA ARG A 120 1.48 16.16 31.19
C ARG A 120 1.64 14.81 30.48
N ALA A 121 0.82 13.81 30.80
CA ALA A 121 0.89 12.48 30.22
C ALA A 121 0.65 12.49 28.69
N VAL A 122 -0.36 13.23 28.24
CA VAL A 122 -0.68 13.35 26.81
C VAL A 122 0.44 14.06 26.05
N ARG A 123 1.03 15.09 26.65
CA ARG A 123 2.15 15.82 26.06
C ARG A 123 3.40 14.94 25.94
N ILE A 124 3.73 14.19 26.99
CA ILE A 124 4.88 13.26 26.97
C ILE A 124 4.69 12.21 25.86
N PHE A 125 3.50 11.62 25.77
CA PHE A 125 3.18 10.63 24.72
C PHE A 125 3.25 11.24 23.32
N HIS A 126 2.69 12.42 23.11
CA HIS A 126 2.76 13.15 21.86
C HIS A 126 4.22 13.42 21.43
N ASP A 127 5.03 13.95 22.35
CA ASP A 127 6.43 14.27 22.08
C ASP A 127 7.27 13.02 21.81
N TRP A 128 6.94 11.92 22.47
CA TRP A 128 7.55 10.61 22.23
C TRP A 128 7.19 10.10 20.83
N LEU A 129 5.92 10.14 20.42
CA LEU A 129 5.47 9.73 19.08
C LEU A 129 6.19 10.51 17.96
N LEU A 130 6.35 11.82 18.13
CA LEU A 130 7.04 12.65 17.14
C LEU A 130 8.53 12.33 17.01
N LYS A 131 9.15 11.86 18.11
CA LYS A 131 10.57 11.48 18.13
C LYS A 131 10.81 10.04 17.69
N ALA A 132 9.86 9.17 17.92
CA ALA A 132 9.98 7.74 17.60
C ALA A 132 9.99 7.46 16.10
N GLY A 133 9.55 8.40 15.27
CA GLY A 133 9.52 8.22 13.81
C GLY A 133 8.59 7.09 13.37
N VAL A 134 7.48 6.95 14.08
CA VAL A 134 6.47 5.91 13.79
C VAL A 134 5.78 6.18 12.46
#